data_12e188d211722815300d5afa73eab647
#
_entry.id   12e188d211722815300d5afa73eab647
#
_cell.length_a   1.000
_cell.length_b   1.000
_cell.length_c   1.000
_cell.angle_alpha   90.00
_cell.angle_beta   90.00
_cell.angle_gamma   90.00
#
_symmetry.space_group_name_H-M   'P 1'
#
loop_
_entity.id
_entity.type
_entity.pdbx_description
1 polymer ?
#
loop_
_entity_poly.entity_id
_entity_poly.type
_entity_poly.pdbx_seq_one_letter_code
_entity_poly.pdbx_strand_id
1 'polypeptide(L)'
;PKLGKKINKFAKYLSTLNQNDIEILIKNKYIEFESKNISIDDIDVRLQKNEQNVNQEIIDDFSIFLDTKLDEELNLERISRELVSIIQKQRKDMGFDITDRISLNIKTEEELVISSIDKFKEYILNETLSVEFKITNSKASNKILDYFVDAEIKQI
;
A
#
# COMPACT_ATOMS: atom_id res chain seq x y z
N PRO A 1 40.58 -16.55 -14.82
CA PRO A 1 40.33 -15.80 -13.58
C PRO A 1 41.32 -14.67 -13.44
N LYS A 2 40.85 -13.43 -13.59
CA LYS A 2 41.68 -12.19 -13.63
C LYS A 2 42.41 -11.92 -12.30
N LEU A 3 41.95 -12.49 -11.19
CA LEU A 3 42.41 -12.24 -9.83
C LEU A 3 43.23 -13.38 -9.21
N GLY A 4 43.11 -14.63 -9.70
CA GLY A 4 43.86 -15.78 -9.21
C GLY A 4 43.88 -15.90 -7.68
N LYS A 5 45.07 -16.00 -7.06
CA LYS A 5 45.27 -16.10 -5.60
C LYS A 5 44.78 -14.86 -4.81
N LYS A 6 44.45 -13.73 -5.48
CA LYS A 6 44.00 -12.49 -4.84
C LYS A 6 42.47 -12.40 -4.67
N ILE A 7 41.72 -13.43 -5.11
CA ILE A 7 40.24 -13.40 -5.07
C ILE A 7 39.70 -13.23 -3.63
N ASN A 8 40.30 -13.86 -2.65
CA ASN A 8 39.88 -13.72 -1.24
C ASN A 8 40.15 -12.33 -0.70
N LYS A 9 41.23 -11.69 -1.16
CA LYS A 9 41.57 -10.32 -0.77
C LYS A 9 40.63 -9.32 -1.41
N PHE A 10 40.24 -9.56 -2.65
CA PHE A 10 39.24 -8.78 -3.36
C PHE A 10 37.85 -8.94 -2.76
N ALA A 11 37.41 -10.14 -2.43
CA ALA A 11 36.13 -10.37 -1.76
C ALA A 11 36.05 -9.63 -0.42
N LYS A 12 37.15 -9.63 0.36
CA LYS A 12 37.23 -8.87 1.61
C LYS A 12 37.18 -7.35 1.36
N TYR A 13 37.78 -6.87 0.27
CA TYR A 13 37.68 -5.46 -0.13
C TYR A 13 36.25 -5.10 -0.50
N LEU A 14 35.55 -5.91 -1.30
CA LEU A 14 34.15 -5.66 -1.67
C LEU A 14 33.24 -5.55 -0.45
N SER A 15 33.47 -6.33 0.61
CA SER A 15 32.69 -6.26 1.85
C SER A 15 32.90 -4.97 2.67
N THR A 16 33.90 -4.17 2.32
CA THR A 16 34.17 -2.87 2.96
C THR A 16 33.59 -1.68 2.20
N LEU A 17 33.03 -1.92 1.01
CA LEU A 17 32.43 -0.85 0.21
C LEU A 17 31.18 -0.30 0.89
N ASN A 18 31.06 1.03 0.90
CA ASN A 18 29.86 1.71 1.33
C ASN A 18 28.91 1.97 0.13
N GLN A 19 27.74 2.52 0.40
CA GLN A 19 26.74 2.80 -0.64
C GLN A 19 27.25 3.71 -1.74
N ASN A 20 28.00 4.75 -1.40
CA ASN A 20 28.57 5.68 -2.39
C ASN A 20 29.57 4.98 -3.31
N ASP A 21 30.41 4.08 -2.77
CA ASP A 21 31.36 3.27 -3.54
C ASP A 21 30.62 2.35 -4.53
N ILE A 22 29.50 1.79 -4.11
CA ILE A 22 28.66 0.93 -4.95
C ILE A 22 28.00 1.76 -6.07
N GLU A 23 27.50 2.94 -5.80
CA GLU A 23 26.94 3.85 -6.80
C GLU A 23 28.00 4.25 -7.85
N ILE A 24 29.24 4.53 -7.41
CA ILE A 24 30.38 4.82 -8.30
C ILE A 24 30.71 3.60 -9.17
N LEU A 25 30.73 2.39 -8.61
CA LEU A 25 30.94 1.14 -9.34
C LEU A 25 29.88 0.95 -10.43
N ILE A 26 28.60 1.14 -10.10
CA ILE A 26 27.47 1.01 -11.04
C ILE A 26 27.60 2.04 -12.16
N LYS A 27 27.93 3.29 -11.82
CA LYS A 27 28.08 4.39 -12.78
C LYS A 27 29.25 4.19 -13.72
N ASN A 28 30.42 3.84 -13.17
CA ASN A 28 31.67 3.71 -13.93
C ASN A 28 31.83 2.36 -14.63
N LYS A 29 31.01 1.37 -14.22
CA LYS A 29 31.10 -0.02 -14.72
C LYS A 29 32.39 -0.75 -14.38
N TYR A 30 33.21 -0.21 -13.51
CA TYR A 30 34.43 -0.86 -12.99
C TYR A 30 34.76 -0.32 -11.60
N ILE A 31 35.58 -1.10 -10.87
CA ILE A 31 36.19 -0.70 -9.61
C ILE A 31 37.70 -0.93 -9.67
N GLU A 32 38.46 -0.02 -9.09
CA GLU A 32 39.91 -0.16 -9.00
C GLU A 32 40.31 -0.98 -7.76
N PHE A 33 41.08 -2.02 -7.97
CA PHE A 33 41.64 -2.82 -6.91
C PHE A 33 43.09 -3.16 -7.21
N GLU A 34 44.02 -2.75 -6.32
CA GLU A 34 45.47 -2.92 -6.46
C GLU A 34 45.99 -2.48 -7.87
N SER A 35 45.61 -1.27 -8.27
CA SER A 35 45.99 -0.65 -9.58
C SER A 35 45.49 -1.43 -10.81
N LYS A 36 44.41 -2.22 -10.66
CA LYS A 36 43.70 -2.91 -11.74
C LYS A 36 42.23 -2.54 -11.74
N ASN A 37 41.70 -2.27 -12.91
CA ASN A 37 40.28 -2.09 -13.11
C ASN A 37 39.60 -3.45 -13.23
N ILE A 38 38.66 -3.73 -12.33
CA ILE A 38 37.79 -4.91 -12.35
C ILE A 38 36.45 -4.47 -12.88
N SER A 39 35.99 -5.07 -13.98
CA SER A 39 34.68 -4.76 -14.58
C SER A 39 33.54 -5.22 -13.65
N ILE A 40 32.43 -4.49 -13.71
CA ILE A 40 31.20 -4.91 -13.03
C ILE A 40 30.70 -6.28 -13.55
N ASP A 41 30.99 -6.62 -14.81
CA ASP A 41 30.64 -7.93 -15.40
C ASP A 41 31.40 -9.10 -14.78
N ASP A 42 32.52 -8.83 -14.09
CA ASP A 42 33.28 -9.84 -13.35
C ASP A 42 32.80 -9.98 -11.88
N ILE A 43 31.76 -9.22 -11.48
CA ILE A 43 31.22 -9.13 -10.13
C ILE A 43 29.73 -9.48 -10.16
N ASP A 44 29.31 -10.43 -9.34
CA ASP A 44 27.89 -10.74 -9.18
C ASP A 44 27.28 -9.75 -8.17
N VAL A 45 26.56 -8.75 -8.68
CA VAL A 45 25.85 -7.76 -7.86
C VAL A 45 24.42 -8.26 -7.62
N ARG A 46 24.08 -8.47 -6.38
CA ARG A 46 22.74 -8.93 -5.97
C ARG A 46 22.10 -7.93 -5.02
N LEU A 47 20.87 -7.58 -5.30
CA LEU A 47 20.03 -6.87 -4.35
C LEU A 47 19.64 -7.85 -3.25
N GLN A 48 19.77 -7.44 -2.01
CA GLN A 48 19.34 -8.23 -0.87
C GLN A 48 18.28 -7.47 -0.08
N LYS A 49 17.22 -8.19 0.29
CA LYS A 49 16.15 -7.63 1.11
C LYS A 49 16.72 -7.19 2.46
N ASN A 50 16.43 -5.97 2.87
CA ASN A 50 16.75 -5.53 4.21
C ASN A 50 15.75 -6.17 5.18
N GLU A 51 16.22 -7.02 6.09
CA GLU A 51 15.38 -7.72 7.08
C GLU A 51 14.57 -6.77 7.98
N GLN A 52 15.01 -5.52 8.11
CA GLN A 52 14.29 -4.49 8.85
C GLN A 52 13.11 -3.88 8.07
N ASN A 53 13.05 -4.07 6.75
CA ASN A 53 12.02 -3.55 5.88
C ASN A 53 11.07 -4.67 5.44
N VAL A 54 10.05 -4.93 6.24
CA VAL A 54 9.06 -6.00 6.02
C VAL A 54 8.30 -5.82 4.69
N ASN A 55 8.25 -4.60 4.16
CA ASN A 55 7.45 -4.22 2.99
C ASN A 55 8.29 -3.99 1.73
N GLN A 56 9.48 -4.60 1.67
CA GLN A 56 10.35 -4.57 0.51
C GLN A 56 10.23 -5.87 -0.26
N GLU A 57 10.03 -5.79 -1.57
CA GLU A 57 10.12 -6.92 -2.49
C GLU A 57 11.19 -6.62 -3.54
N ILE A 58 11.95 -7.65 -3.92
CA ILE A 58 12.99 -7.56 -4.95
C ILE A 58 12.58 -8.49 -6.08
N ILE A 59 12.44 -7.92 -7.28
CA ILE A 59 12.10 -8.64 -8.50
C ILE A 59 13.18 -8.30 -9.53
N ASP A 60 13.99 -9.29 -9.89
CA ASP A 60 15.14 -9.11 -10.76
C ASP A 60 16.07 -7.98 -10.27
N ASP A 61 16.20 -6.93 -11.07
CA ASP A 61 17.04 -5.75 -10.79
C ASP A 61 16.29 -4.60 -10.12
N PHE A 62 14.99 -4.82 -9.75
CA PHE A 62 14.15 -3.80 -9.15
C PHE A 62 13.89 -4.11 -7.67
N SER A 63 13.94 -3.07 -6.85
CA SER A 63 13.48 -3.12 -5.47
C SER A 63 12.24 -2.25 -5.33
N ILE A 64 11.14 -2.87 -4.90
CA ILE A 64 9.88 -2.19 -4.62
C ILE A 64 9.77 -2.02 -3.11
N PHE A 65 9.56 -0.79 -2.68
CA PHE A 65 9.35 -0.46 -1.29
C PHE A 65 7.96 0.15 -1.11
N LEU A 66 7.14 -0.45 -0.24
CA LEU A 66 5.82 0.05 0.10
C LEU A 66 5.85 0.68 1.49
N ASP A 67 5.58 1.97 1.59
CA ASP A 67 5.30 2.59 2.88
C ASP A 67 3.89 2.21 3.32
N THR A 68 3.80 1.48 4.42
CA THR A 68 2.52 1.00 5.00
C THR A 68 2.09 1.80 6.21
N LYS A 69 2.72 2.92 6.50
CA LYS A 69 2.27 3.82 7.56
C LYS A 69 0.94 4.44 7.16
N LEU A 70 -0.09 4.15 7.94
CA LEU A 70 -1.38 4.80 7.79
C LEU A 70 -1.34 6.13 8.52
N ASP A 71 -1.59 7.21 7.81
CA ASP A 71 -1.93 8.50 8.37
C ASP A 71 -3.45 8.59 8.62
N GLU A 72 -3.88 9.68 9.24
CA GLU A 72 -5.29 9.89 9.54
C GLU A 72 -6.15 9.95 8.27
N GLU A 73 -5.65 10.57 7.21
CA GLU A 73 -6.36 10.70 5.94
C GLU A 73 -6.58 9.35 5.25
N LEU A 74 -5.53 8.54 5.17
CA LEU A 74 -5.60 7.18 4.62
C LEU A 74 -6.52 6.29 5.44
N ASN A 75 -6.57 6.48 6.77
CA ASN A 75 -7.50 5.73 7.61
C ASN A 75 -8.96 6.11 7.35
N LEU A 76 -9.26 7.39 7.21
CA LEU A 76 -10.60 7.86 6.83
C LEU A 76 -11.01 7.37 5.44
N GLU A 77 -10.09 7.41 4.47
CA GLU A 77 -10.33 6.85 3.13
C GLU A 77 -10.62 5.34 3.18
N ARG A 78 -9.85 4.59 3.95
CA ARG A 78 -10.07 3.15 4.15
C ARG A 78 -11.48 2.86 4.68
N ILE A 79 -11.94 3.62 5.68
CA ILE A 79 -13.29 3.48 6.23
C ILE A 79 -14.36 3.76 5.16
N SER A 80 -14.19 4.82 4.37
CA SER A 80 -15.15 5.19 3.31
C SER A 80 -15.23 4.11 2.22
N ARG A 81 -14.10 3.54 1.80
CA ARG A 81 -14.04 2.44 0.82
C ARG A 81 -14.73 1.18 1.32
N GLU A 82 -14.54 0.85 2.59
CA GLU A 82 -15.20 -0.30 3.20
C GLU A 82 -16.71 -0.10 3.31
N LEU A 83 -17.17 1.11 3.66
CA LEU A 83 -18.59 1.47 3.63
C LEU A 83 -19.19 1.26 2.24
N VAL A 84 -18.55 1.75 1.20
CA VAL A 84 -18.99 1.55 -0.20
C VAL A 84 -19.06 0.06 -0.54
N SER A 85 -18.02 -0.70 -0.19
CA SER A 85 -17.97 -2.15 -0.43
C SER A 85 -19.16 -2.89 0.18
N ILE A 86 -19.50 -2.57 1.43
CA ILE A 86 -20.61 -3.21 2.15
C ILE A 86 -21.96 -2.80 1.56
N ILE A 87 -22.13 -1.54 1.24
CA ILE A 87 -23.36 -1.05 0.60
C ILE A 87 -23.55 -1.72 -0.76
N GLN A 88 -22.50 -1.81 -1.57
CA GLN A 88 -22.57 -2.49 -2.87
C GLN A 88 -22.88 -3.98 -2.72
N LYS A 89 -22.33 -4.64 -1.70
CA LYS A 89 -22.66 -6.01 -1.37
C LYS A 89 -24.14 -6.16 -1.00
N GLN A 90 -24.66 -5.28 -0.13
CA GLN A 90 -26.07 -5.29 0.25
C GLN A 90 -26.99 -5.08 -0.96
N ARG A 91 -26.67 -4.13 -1.87
CA ARG A 91 -27.40 -3.91 -3.13
C ARG A 91 -27.50 -5.21 -3.94
N LYS A 92 -26.37 -5.90 -4.10
CA LYS A 92 -26.31 -7.18 -4.80
C LYS A 92 -27.15 -8.26 -4.11
N ASP A 93 -27.04 -8.39 -2.80
CA ASP A 93 -27.76 -9.39 -2.00
C ASP A 93 -29.27 -9.16 -2.02
N MET A 94 -29.70 -7.89 -2.17
CA MET A 94 -31.10 -7.49 -2.32
C MET A 94 -31.62 -7.56 -3.77
N GLY A 95 -30.74 -7.90 -4.73
CA GLY A 95 -31.11 -8.05 -6.14
C GLY A 95 -31.34 -6.73 -6.89
N PHE A 96 -30.72 -5.64 -6.44
CA PHE A 96 -30.81 -4.34 -7.11
C PHE A 96 -30.01 -4.36 -8.41
N ASP A 97 -30.54 -3.69 -9.45
CA ASP A 97 -29.82 -3.45 -10.68
C ASP A 97 -28.68 -2.44 -10.50
N ILE A 98 -27.69 -2.47 -11.40
CA ILE A 98 -26.52 -1.60 -11.34
C ILE A 98 -26.91 -0.12 -11.40
N THR A 99 -28.01 0.19 -12.09
CA THR A 99 -28.51 1.56 -12.30
C THR A 99 -29.49 2.04 -11.25
N ASP A 100 -29.93 1.16 -10.35
CA ASP A 100 -30.91 1.54 -9.31
C ASP A 100 -30.39 2.63 -8.39
N ARG A 101 -31.26 3.56 -8.06
CA ARG A 101 -31.00 4.62 -7.09
C ARG A 101 -31.46 4.16 -5.72
N ILE A 102 -30.76 4.61 -4.68
CA ILE A 102 -31.09 4.22 -3.31
C ILE A 102 -31.22 5.41 -2.38
N SER A 103 -32.03 5.24 -1.34
CA SER A 103 -31.96 5.98 -0.08
C SER A 103 -31.02 5.23 0.85
N LEU A 104 -30.06 5.95 1.44
CA LEU A 104 -29.04 5.40 2.34
C LEU A 104 -29.12 6.07 3.69
N ASN A 105 -29.29 5.27 4.76
CA ASN A 105 -29.18 5.70 6.13
C ASN A 105 -28.06 4.94 6.83
N ILE A 106 -27.03 5.65 7.30
CA ILE A 106 -25.93 5.08 8.07
C ILE A 106 -26.17 5.34 9.55
N LYS A 107 -26.17 4.29 10.35
CA LYS A 107 -26.27 4.35 11.81
C LYS A 107 -24.91 4.06 12.43
N THR A 108 -24.42 4.97 13.26
CA THR A 108 -23.17 4.81 13.99
C THR A 108 -23.06 5.85 15.11
N GLU A 109 -22.29 5.53 16.16
CA GLU A 109 -21.85 6.45 17.21
C GLU A 109 -20.35 6.73 17.11
N GLU A 110 -19.65 6.12 16.12
CA GLU A 110 -18.19 6.19 15.94
C GLU A 110 -17.76 7.48 15.27
N GLU A 111 -17.04 8.35 15.99
CA GLU A 111 -16.60 9.66 15.48
C GLU A 111 -15.73 9.57 14.21
N LEU A 112 -14.85 8.57 14.12
CA LEU A 112 -13.99 8.36 12.95
C LEU A 112 -14.80 7.96 11.71
N VAL A 113 -15.87 7.20 11.89
CA VAL A 113 -16.78 6.85 10.78
C VAL A 113 -17.54 8.09 10.32
N ILE A 114 -18.04 8.91 11.23
CA ILE A 114 -18.71 10.17 10.91
C ILE A 114 -17.76 11.10 10.16
N SER A 115 -16.55 11.29 10.65
CA SER A 115 -15.50 12.08 10.00
C SER A 115 -15.14 11.57 8.60
N SER A 116 -15.07 10.25 8.44
CA SER A 116 -14.85 9.62 7.14
C SER A 116 -15.99 9.91 6.17
N ILE A 117 -17.23 9.78 6.62
CA ILE A 117 -18.41 10.06 5.81
C ILE A 117 -18.45 11.54 5.41
N ASP A 118 -18.19 12.45 6.32
CA ASP A 118 -18.20 13.88 6.02
C ASP A 118 -17.15 14.27 4.99
N LYS A 119 -15.93 13.71 5.12
CA LYS A 119 -14.83 13.99 4.20
C LYS A 119 -15.03 13.36 2.82
N PHE A 120 -15.55 12.14 2.76
CA PHE A 120 -15.71 11.36 1.53
C PHE A 120 -17.16 11.19 1.08
N LYS A 121 -18.05 12.09 1.50
CA LYS A 121 -19.49 12.02 1.23
C LYS A 121 -19.81 11.86 -0.25
N GLU A 122 -19.26 12.73 -1.10
CA GLU A 122 -19.51 12.68 -2.54
C GLU A 122 -19.06 11.37 -3.16
N TYR A 123 -17.90 10.85 -2.75
CA TYR A 123 -17.41 9.55 -3.18
C TYR A 123 -18.41 8.44 -2.80
N ILE A 124 -18.83 8.39 -1.54
CA ILE A 124 -19.77 7.36 -1.05
C ILE A 124 -21.09 7.43 -1.83
N LEU A 125 -21.67 8.61 -1.99
CA LEU A 125 -22.95 8.78 -2.69
C LEU A 125 -22.86 8.41 -4.16
N ASN A 126 -21.80 8.79 -4.85
CA ASN A 126 -21.58 8.47 -6.26
C ASN A 126 -21.37 6.97 -6.48
N GLU A 127 -20.50 6.34 -5.70
CA GLU A 127 -20.21 4.91 -5.84
C GLU A 127 -21.38 4.01 -5.46
N THR A 128 -22.29 4.49 -4.60
CA THR A 128 -23.47 3.73 -4.16
C THR A 128 -24.74 4.11 -4.88
N LEU A 129 -24.72 5.13 -5.77
CA LEU A 129 -25.88 5.71 -6.43
C LEU A 129 -26.96 6.19 -5.44
N SER A 130 -26.52 6.72 -4.31
CA SER A 130 -27.42 7.23 -3.26
C SER A 130 -27.90 8.62 -3.61
N VAL A 131 -29.21 8.82 -3.73
CA VAL A 131 -29.84 10.12 -4.00
C VAL A 131 -30.45 10.74 -2.76
N GLU A 132 -30.74 9.94 -1.75
CA GLU A 132 -31.11 10.38 -0.41
C GLU A 132 -30.11 9.84 0.59
N PHE A 133 -29.68 10.69 1.53
CA PHE A 133 -28.66 10.31 2.51
C PHE A 133 -28.94 10.86 3.89
N LYS A 134 -28.77 10.00 4.89
CA LYS A 134 -28.93 10.36 6.31
C LYS A 134 -27.89 9.66 7.15
N ILE A 135 -27.40 10.34 8.18
CA ILE A 135 -26.64 9.72 9.29
C ILE A 135 -27.54 9.77 10.53
N THR A 136 -27.63 8.64 11.22
CA THR A 136 -28.35 8.51 12.48
C THR A 136 -27.37 8.17 13.58
N ASN A 137 -27.21 9.05 14.56
CA ASN A 137 -26.37 8.79 15.73
C ASN A 137 -27.11 7.80 16.66
N SER A 138 -26.82 6.53 16.47
CA SER A 138 -27.39 5.43 17.25
C SER A 138 -26.49 4.21 17.21
N LYS A 139 -26.65 3.33 18.20
CA LYS A 139 -25.94 2.06 18.25
C LYS A 139 -26.17 1.25 16.99
N ALA A 140 -25.08 0.72 16.45
CA ALA A 140 -25.07 -0.21 15.35
C ALA A 140 -24.68 -1.62 15.82
N SER A 141 -25.11 -2.62 15.08
CA SER A 141 -24.92 -4.04 15.40
C SER A 141 -23.82 -4.69 14.58
N ASN A 142 -23.62 -4.24 13.36
CA ASN A 142 -22.64 -4.81 12.46
C ASN A 142 -21.27 -4.16 12.65
N LYS A 143 -20.22 -4.96 12.55
CA LYS A 143 -18.85 -4.48 12.66
C LYS A 143 -18.23 -4.36 11.26
N ILE A 144 -17.68 -3.18 10.98
CA ILE A 144 -16.93 -2.83 9.78
C ILE A 144 -15.52 -2.45 10.22
N LEU A 145 -14.49 -3.21 9.80
CA LEU A 145 -13.15 -3.06 10.36
C LEU A 145 -13.19 -3.19 11.90
N ASP A 146 -12.90 -2.09 12.59
CA ASP A 146 -12.93 -2.02 14.06
C ASP A 146 -14.10 -1.20 14.61
N TYR A 147 -15.03 -0.74 13.75
CA TYR A 147 -16.12 0.18 14.08
C TYR A 147 -17.48 -0.47 13.95
N PHE A 148 -18.43 -0.05 14.77
CA PHE A 148 -19.83 -0.47 14.67
C PHE A 148 -20.61 0.46 13.75
N VAL A 149 -21.11 -0.08 12.63
CA VAL A 149 -21.83 0.67 11.60
C VAL A 149 -22.92 -0.21 10.98
N ASP A 150 -24.13 0.31 10.88
CA ASP A 150 -25.21 -0.29 10.10
C ASP A 150 -25.54 0.60 8.91
N ALA A 151 -25.60 0.02 7.72
CA ALA A 151 -26.07 0.69 6.52
C ALA A 151 -27.47 0.13 6.17
N GLU A 152 -28.47 0.99 6.15
CA GLU A 152 -29.82 0.68 5.70
C GLU A 152 -30.04 1.26 4.33
N ILE A 153 -30.34 0.43 3.35
CA ILE A 153 -30.59 0.85 1.98
C ILE A 153 -32.02 0.53 1.55
N LYS A 154 -32.59 1.40 0.73
CA LYS A 154 -33.89 1.20 0.14
C LYS A 154 -33.88 1.69 -1.30
N GLN A 155 -34.39 0.88 -2.22
CA GLN A 155 -34.57 1.26 -3.62
C GLN A 155 -35.58 2.38 -3.77
N ILE A 156 -35.31 3.35 -4.61
CA ILE A 156 -36.19 4.49 -4.95
C ILE A 156 -36.71 4.33 -6.36
#